data_af02810fdf2d2f31e3e9e612c5c0b133
#
_entry.id   af02810fdf2d2f31e3e9e612c5c0b133
#
_cell.length_a   1.000
_cell.length_b   1.000
_cell.length_c   1.000
_cell.angle_alpha   90.00
_cell.angle_beta   90.00
_cell.angle_gamma   90.00
#
_symmetry.space_group_name_H-M   'P 1'
#
loop_
_entity.id
_entity.type
_entity.pdbx_description
1 polymer ?
#
loop_
_entity_poly.entity_id
_entity_poly.type
_entity_poly.pdbx_seq_one_letter_code
_entity_poly.pdbx_strand_id
1 'polypeptide(L)'
;MKLTFLGANHEVTGSCTLLEAAGQRYLIDCGMEQGKDVYENQPFPVAPGEIDGVLVTHAHIDHTGQLPLLVRNAFRGRIYATKPTAQLCSIMLRDSAHIQEFEAEWKNRKAKRAGAEPVEPMYTVQDAEAAMQLFRGMEYNTKIELAPGLVIRFIDVGHLLGSSSIEIWVTESGATTKLVFSGDIGNQHQPIIKDPTTIRDADYVFMESTYGDRSHGPRPDYVGELSRILQRTFDRGGNVVIPSFAVGRTQELLYFIREIKKEGLVTGHGNFPVYIDSPLAIEATRIFKDTDPDCFDEDTRALLAQGIDPIQFPGLQVSVTSDESRMINADRVPKVIIS
;
A
#
# COMPACT_ATOMS: atom_id res chain seq x y z
N MET A 1 -24.72 -0.08 -18.58
CA MET A 1 -23.42 -0.24 -17.90
C MET A 1 -22.32 -0.52 -18.91
N LYS A 2 -21.13 0.10 -18.77
CA LYS A 2 -19.94 -0.12 -19.60
C LYS A 2 -18.69 -0.10 -18.72
N LEU A 3 -17.73 -0.98 -19.01
CA LEU A 3 -16.40 -1.00 -18.40
C LEU A 3 -15.34 -0.75 -19.46
N THR A 4 -14.35 0.06 -19.13
CA THR A 4 -13.19 0.31 -19.96
C THR A 4 -11.92 0.13 -19.12
N PHE A 5 -11.12 -0.87 -19.45
CA PHE A 5 -9.84 -1.14 -18.78
C PHE A 5 -8.79 -0.18 -19.35
N LEU A 6 -8.22 0.66 -18.52
CA LEU A 6 -7.27 1.71 -18.88
C LEU A 6 -5.83 1.35 -18.54
N GLY A 7 -5.62 0.45 -17.57
CA GLY A 7 -4.31 0.03 -17.14
C GLY A 7 -4.32 -1.34 -16.46
N ALA A 8 -3.13 -1.86 -16.15
CA ALA A 8 -2.88 -3.22 -15.66
C ALA A 8 -3.53 -4.31 -16.54
N ASN A 9 -3.64 -4.05 -17.85
CA ASN A 9 -4.23 -4.95 -18.80
C ASN A 9 -3.11 -5.69 -19.53
N HIS A 10 -2.87 -6.95 -19.18
CA HIS A 10 -1.68 -7.77 -19.49
C HIS A 10 -0.39 -7.35 -18.80
N GLU A 11 -0.46 -6.42 -17.86
CA GLU A 11 0.66 -5.95 -17.04
C GLU A 11 0.28 -5.98 -15.55
N VAL A 12 1.28 -5.85 -14.67
CA VAL A 12 1.08 -5.92 -13.21
C VAL A 12 0.70 -4.58 -12.63
N THR A 13 1.31 -3.48 -13.10
CA THR A 13 1.18 -2.16 -12.48
C THR A 13 0.26 -1.23 -13.25
N GLY A 14 -0.18 -0.14 -12.61
CA GLY A 14 -1.02 0.88 -13.24
C GLY A 14 -2.52 0.56 -13.25
N SER A 15 -3.02 -0.14 -12.22
CA SER A 15 -4.45 -0.52 -12.14
C SER A 15 -5.38 0.68 -12.31
N CYS A 16 -6.23 0.63 -13.34
CA CYS A 16 -7.22 1.67 -13.61
C CYS A 16 -8.34 1.14 -14.51
N THR A 17 -9.57 1.20 -14.02
CA THR A 17 -10.76 0.79 -14.79
C THR A 17 -11.84 1.85 -14.69
N LEU A 18 -12.38 2.30 -15.83
CA LEU A 18 -13.52 3.21 -15.87
C LEU A 18 -14.84 2.41 -15.93
N LEU A 19 -15.71 2.65 -14.94
CA LEU A 19 -17.08 2.17 -14.90
C LEU A 19 -18.03 3.32 -15.27
N GLU A 20 -18.82 3.14 -16.33
CA GLU A 20 -19.95 4.00 -16.71
C GLU A 20 -21.25 3.26 -16.41
N ALA A 21 -21.98 3.66 -15.38
CA ALA A 21 -23.18 2.98 -14.92
C ALA A 21 -24.12 3.95 -14.19
N ALA A 22 -25.43 3.72 -14.28
CA ALA A 22 -26.47 4.54 -13.64
C ALA A 22 -26.32 6.05 -13.93
N GLY A 23 -25.83 6.42 -15.11
CA GLY A 23 -25.56 7.81 -15.49
C GLY A 23 -24.34 8.47 -14.83
N GLN A 24 -23.53 7.69 -14.14
CA GLN A 24 -22.34 8.12 -13.41
C GLN A 24 -21.06 7.49 -13.99
N ARG A 25 -19.91 8.08 -13.71
CA ARG A 25 -18.58 7.63 -14.12
C ARG A 25 -17.68 7.50 -12.90
N TYR A 26 -17.25 6.28 -12.61
CA TYR A 26 -16.32 5.99 -11.52
C TYR A 26 -15.06 5.31 -12.04
N LEU A 27 -13.91 5.68 -11.48
CA LEU A 27 -12.71 4.87 -11.62
C LEU A 27 -12.64 3.84 -10.49
N ILE A 28 -12.24 2.64 -10.82
CA ILE A 28 -11.75 1.65 -9.86
C ILE A 28 -10.24 1.65 -9.97
N ASP A 29 -9.60 2.14 -8.91
CA ASP A 29 -8.19 2.52 -8.85
C ASP A 29 -7.80 3.62 -9.86
N CYS A 30 -6.65 4.23 -9.64
CA CYS A 30 -6.04 5.23 -10.51
C CYS A 30 -4.53 5.15 -10.33
N GLY A 31 -3.98 4.02 -10.79
CA GLY A 31 -2.62 3.59 -10.53
C GLY A 31 -1.59 4.19 -11.46
N MET A 32 -0.35 4.24 -10.97
CA MET A 32 0.82 4.61 -11.73
C MET A 32 1.55 3.35 -12.22
N GLU A 33 1.95 3.35 -13.47
CA GLU A 33 2.85 2.34 -13.99
C GLU A 33 4.21 2.40 -13.31
N GLN A 34 4.79 1.25 -13.03
CA GLN A 34 6.08 1.12 -12.38
C GLN A 34 6.95 0.10 -13.12
N GLY A 35 8.20 0.48 -13.37
CA GLY A 35 9.14 -0.38 -14.04
C GLY A 35 9.18 -0.20 -15.56
N LYS A 36 9.38 -1.30 -16.29
CA LYS A 36 9.42 -1.34 -17.75
C LYS A 36 8.27 -2.19 -18.24
N ASP A 37 7.09 -1.61 -18.26
CA ASP A 37 5.91 -2.25 -18.83
C ASP A 37 5.96 -2.20 -20.35
N VAL A 38 5.40 -3.20 -21.00
CA VAL A 38 5.31 -3.30 -22.47
C VAL A 38 4.04 -2.60 -22.96
N TYR A 39 2.99 -2.63 -22.14
CA TYR A 39 1.70 -2.03 -22.43
C TYR A 39 1.50 -0.81 -21.54
N GLU A 40 1.48 0.37 -22.16
CA GLU A 40 1.23 1.63 -21.44
C GLU A 40 -0.26 1.80 -21.11
N ASN A 41 -0.53 2.45 -19.99
CA ASN A 41 -1.89 2.83 -19.60
C ASN A 41 -2.53 3.70 -20.68
N GLN A 42 -3.79 3.42 -20.96
CA GLN A 42 -4.55 4.20 -21.92
C GLN A 42 -4.95 5.56 -21.33
N PRO A 43 -4.93 6.63 -22.13
CA PRO A 43 -5.44 7.92 -21.69
C PRO A 43 -6.92 7.82 -21.32
N PHE A 44 -7.35 8.66 -20.38
CA PHE A 44 -8.77 8.71 -20.01
C PHE A 44 -9.65 9.05 -21.21
N PRO A 45 -10.69 8.24 -21.51
CA PRO A 45 -11.59 8.51 -22.63
C PRO A 45 -12.56 9.65 -22.36
N VAL A 46 -12.53 10.19 -21.14
CA VAL A 46 -13.35 11.31 -20.67
C VAL A 46 -12.48 12.33 -19.95
N ALA A 47 -12.90 13.59 -19.91
CA ALA A 47 -12.16 14.59 -19.15
C ALA A 47 -12.21 14.26 -17.64
N PRO A 48 -11.10 14.46 -16.88
CA PRO A 48 -11.09 14.20 -15.44
C PRO A 48 -12.22 14.89 -14.65
N GLY A 49 -12.65 16.07 -15.09
CA GLY A 49 -13.80 16.78 -14.49
C GLY A 49 -15.17 16.13 -14.71
N GLU A 50 -15.27 15.15 -15.60
CA GLU A 50 -16.50 14.39 -15.87
C GLU A 50 -16.56 13.07 -15.09
N ILE A 51 -15.54 12.78 -14.27
CA ILE A 51 -15.48 11.60 -13.39
C ILE A 51 -16.13 11.97 -12.06
N ASP A 52 -17.15 11.22 -11.66
CA ASP A 52 -17.93 11.50 -10.44
C ASP A 52 -17.19 11.04 -9.17
N GLY A 53 -16.35 9.99 -9.27
CA GLY A 53 -15.57 9.53 -8.14
C GLY A 53 -14.55 8.45 -8.49
N VAL A 54 -13.72 8.13 -7.50
CA VAL A 54 -12.75 7.03 -7.57
C VAL A 54 -12.98 6.08 -6.41
N LEU A 55 -12.94 4.79 -6.66
CA LEU A 55 -13.02 3.72 -5.67
C LEU A 55 -11.63 3.08 -5.59
N VAL A 56 -10.98 3.21 -4.44
CA VAL A 56 -9.59 2.74 -4.24
C VAL A 56 -9.59 1.44 -3.47
N THR A 57 -8.96 0.42 -4.03
CA THR A 57 -8.85 -0.91 -3.42
C THR A 57 -7.85 -0.93 -2.27
N HIS A 58 -6.67 -0.34 -2.46
CA HIS A 58 -5.62 -0.25 -1.45
C HIS A 58 -4.59 0.84 -1.79
N ALA A 59 -3.59 1.05 -0.92
CA ALA A 59 -2.75 2.24 -0.94
C ALA A 59 -1.48 2.16 -1.81
N HIS A 60 -1.18 1.03 -2.45
CA HIS A 60 0.00 0.94 -3.31
C HIS A 60 -0.05 1.95 -4.47
N ILE A 61 1.12 2.40 -4.91
CA ILE A 61 1.24 3.46 -5.92
C ILE A 61 0.74 3.01 -7.30
N ASP A 62 0.86 1.74 -7.63
CA ASP A 62 0.29 1.16 -8.85
C ASP A 62 -1.25 1.05 -8.84
N HIS A 63 -1.91 1.41 -7.72
CA HIS A 63 -3.36 1.55 -7.59
C HIS A 63 -3.81 2.99 -7.32
N THR A 64 -2.91 3.88 -6.86
CA THR A 64 -3.27 5.23 -6.39
C THR A 64 -2.43 6.35 -6.98
N GLY A 65 -1.28 6.01 -7.58
CA GLY A 65 -0.22 6.96 -7.89
C GLY A 65 -0.58 8.05 -8.90
N GLN A 66 -1.66 7.91 -9.67
CA GLN A 66 -2.14 8.98 -10.57
C GLN A 66 -3.26 9.84 -9.97
N LEU A 67 -3.71 9.57 -8.75
CA LEU A 67 -4.74 10.40 -8.09
C LEU A 67 -4.38 11.88 -8.01
N PRO A 68 -3.14 12.28 -7.63
CA PRO A 68 -2.76 13.69 -7.63
C PRO A 68 -2.80 14.31 -9.03
N LEU A 69 -2.36 13.58 -10.06
CA LEU A 69 -2.44 14.05 -11.45
C LEU A 69 -3.89 14.23 -11.91
N LEU A 70 -4.78 13.30 -11.54
CA LEU A 70 -6.20 13.39 -11.83
C LEU A 70 -6.80 14.68 -11.23
N VAL A 71 -6.45 15.01 -9.98
CA VAL A 71 -6.90 16.23 -9.30
C VAL A 71 -6.31 17.50 -9.92
N ARG A 72 -5.01 17.50 -10.26
CA ARG A 72 -4.34 18.57 -11.02
C ARG A 72 -5.09 18.85 -12.33
N ASN A 73 -5.60 17.82 -12.98
CA ASN A 73 -6.35 17.89 -14.25
C ASN A 73 -7.86 18.08 -14.05
N ALA A 74 -8.28 18.81 -13.01
CA ALA A 74 -9.63 19.26 -12.73
C ALA A 74 -10.64 18.22 -12.24
N PHE A 75 -10.22 17.03 -11.79
CA PHE A 75 -11.09 16.14 -11.03
C PHE A 75 -11.55 16.83 -9.73
N ARG A 76 -12.86 16.70 -9.40
CA ARG A 76 -13.45 17.29 -8.20
C ARG A 76 -14.41 16.33 -7.48
N GLY A 77 -14.50 15.09 -7.96
CA GLY A 77 -15.29 14.03 -7.36
C GLY A 77 -14.73 13.59 -5.99
N ARG A 78 -15.31 12.55 -5.43
CA ARG A 78 -14.84 11.96 -4.16
C ARG A 78 -13.98 10.75 -4.44
N ILE A 79 -13.00 10.52 -3.56
CA ILE A 79 -12.13 9.34 -3.57
C ILE A 79 -12.54 8.49 -2.37
N TYR A 80 -13.16 7.34 -2.62
CA TYR A 80 -13.65 6.42 -1.61
C TYR A 80 -12.62 5.31 -1.38
N ALA A 81 -12.22 5.13 -0.15
CA ALA A 81 -11.28 4.08 0.28
C ALA A 81 -11.64 3.66 1.71
N THR A 82 -11.15 2.54 2.19
CA THR A 82 -11.21 2.25 3.62
C THR A 82 -10.43 3.31 4.42
N LYS A 83 -10.77 3.50 5.69
CA LYS A 83 -10.08 4.49 6.54
C LYS A 83 -8.57 4.26 6.59
N PRO A 84 -8.05 3.02 6.83
CA PRO A 84 -6.62 2.80 6.84
C PRO A 84 -5.96 3.02 5.47
N THR A 85 -6.62 2.63 4.38
CA THR A 85 -6.13 2.92 3.02
C THR A 85 -5.98 4.43 2.80
N ALA A 86 -6.98 5.24 3.19
CA ALA A 86 -6.89 6.69 3.07
C ALA A 86 -5.73 7.28 3.90
N GLN A 87 -5.49 6.76 5.11
CA GLN A 87 -4.35 7.16 5.93
C GLN A 87 -3.01 6.79 5.29
N LEU A 88 -2.86 5.57 4.77
CA LEU A 88 -1.65 5.15 4.06
C LEU A 88 -1.43 5.96 2.76
N CYS A 89 -2.48 6.26 2.00
CA CYS A 89 -2.39 7.12 0.82
C CYS A 89 -1.82 8.50 1.17
N SER A 90 -2.12 9.04 2.36
CA SER A 90 -1.63 10.37 2.76
C SER A 90 -0.12 10.46 2.86
N ILE A 91 0.55 9.38 3.24
CA ILE A 91 2.01 9.30 3.30
C ILE A 91 2.60 8.83 1.96
N MET A 92 1.99 7.85 1.31
CA MET A 92 2.48 7.26 0.07
C MET A 92 2.45 8.26 -1.11
N LEU A 93 1.35 8.99 -1.28
CA LEU A 93 1.21 9.96 -2.38
C LEU A 93 2.12 11.17 -2.17
N ARG A 94 2.32 11.61 -0.92
CA ARG A 94 3.26 12.69 -0.59
C ARG A 94 4.70 12.27 -0.86
N ASP A 95 5.09 11.06 -0.47
CA ASP A 95 6.41 10.51 -0.72
C ASP A 95 6.67 10.35 -2.22
N SER A 96 5.73 9.79 -2.97
CA SER A 96 5.80 9.68 -4.43
C SER A 96 5.97 11.04 -5.11
N ALA A 97 5.22 12.07 -4.68
CA ALA A 97 5.35 13.42 -5.20
C ALA A 97 6.74 14.00 -4.92
N HIS A 98 7.23 13.83 -3.70
CA HIS A 98 8.57 14.30 -3.31
C HIS A 98 9.68 13.66 -4.15
N ILE A 99 9.58 12.34 -4.40
CA ILE A 99 10.53 11.62 -5.27
C ILE A 99 10.51 12.20 -6.69
N GLN A 100 9.33 12.46 -7.25
CA GLN A 100 9.19 13.03 -8.60
C GLN A 100 9.73 14.45 -8.70
N GLU A 101 9.47 15.30 -7.70
CA GLU A 101 10.03 16.65 -7.63
C GLU A 101 11.56 16.60 -7.57
N PHE A 102 12.12 15.73 -6.72
CA PHE A 102 13.57 15.55 -6.60
C PHE A 102 14.20 15.03 -7.90
N GLU A 103 13.57 14.06 -8.57
CA GLU A 103 14.05 13.57 -9.87
C GLU A 103 14.00 14.64 -10.95
N ALA A 104 12.93 15.43 -11.00
CA ALA A 104 12.80 16.54 -11.94
C ALA A 104 13.90 17.58 -11.71
N GLU A 105 14.14 17.98 -10.46
CA GLU A 105 15.24 18.89 -10.10
C GLU A 105 16.61 18.33 -10.51
N TRP A 106 16.86 17.05 -10.27
CA TRP A 106 18.11 16.41 -10.61
C TRP A 106 18.31 16.35 -12.15
N LYS A 107 17.27 15.98 -12.91
CA LYS A 107 17.27 16.01 -14.38
C LYS A 107 17.52 17.43 -14.89
N ASN A 108 16.87 18.43 -14.29
CA ASN A 108 17.01 19.85 -14.68
C ASN A 108 18.40 20.42 -14.39
N ARG A 109 19.04 20.03 -13.29
CA ARG A 109 20.46 20.38 -13.04
C ARG A 109 21.40 19.84 -14.12
N LYS A 110 21.12 18.65 -14.66
CA LYS A 110 21.88 18.08 -15.80
C LYS A 110 21.50 18.75 -17.12
N ALA A 111 20.21 18.95 -17.38
CA ALA A 111 19.67 19.58 -18.58
C ALA A 111 20.23 21.00 -18.80
N LYS A 112 20.32 21.81 -17.73
CA LYS A 112 20.88 23.14 -17.77
C LYS A 112 22.34 23.17 -18.28
N ARG A 113 23.12 22.11 -18.00
CA ARG A 113 24.52 21.99 -18.51
C ARG A 113 24.57 21.58 -19.98
N ALA A 114 23.51 20.93 -20.47
CA ALA A 114 23.39 20.43 -21.85
C ALA A 114 22.53 21.32 -22.76
N GLY A 115 21.96 22.43 -22.25
CA GLY A 115 21.07 23.31 -23.01
C GLY A 115 19.74 22.69 -23.38
N ALA A 116 19.29 21.65 -22.64
CA ALA A 116 18.01 20.97 -22.87
C ALA A 116 16.87 21.64 -22.08
N GLU A 117 15.65 21.46 -22.55
CA GLU A 117 14.43 21.97 -21.89
C GLU A 117 14.24 21.33 -20.51
N PRO A 118 13.72 22.11 -19.52
CA PRO A 118 13.45 21.59 -18.19
C PRO A 118 12.27 20.58 -18.22
N VAL A 119 12.36 19.58 -17.36
CA VAL A 119 11.31 18.58 -17.13
C VAL A 119 10.51 18.97 -15.89
N GLU A 120 9.19 18.94 -15.98
CA GLU A 120 8.30 19.10 -14.83
C GLU A 120 7.98 17.74 -14.20
N PRO A 121 7.75 17.67 -12.85
CA PRO A 121 7.21 16.47 -12.22
C PRO A 121 5.78 16.22 -12.73
N MET A 122 5.36 14.96 -12.76
CA MET A 122 4.00 14.58 -13.15
C MET A 122 2.98 15.29 -12.25
N TYR A 123 3.26 15.39 -10.96
CA TYR A 123 2.54 16.16 -9.96
C TYR A 123 3.46 16.55 -8.80
N THR A 124 3.00 17.46 -7.98
CA THR A 124 3.74 18.01 -6.84
C THR A 124 3.17 17.53 -5.51
N VAL A 125 3.89 17.78 -4.41
CA VAL A 125 3.39 17.54 -3.05
C VAL A 125 2.07 18.29 -2.80
N GLN A 126 1.92 19.50 -3.34
CA GLN A 126 0.67 20.25 -3.23
C GLN A 126 -0.51 19.58 -3.94
N ASP A 127 -0.26 18.94 -5.09
CA ASP A 127 -1.28 18.16 -5.80
C ASP A 127 -1.67 16.92 -5.00
N ALA A 128 -0.72 16.25 -4.36
CA ALA A 128 -0.97 15.12 -3.46
C ALA A 128 -1.82 15.54 -2.25
N GLU A 129 -1.49 16.66 -1.61
CA GLU A 129 -2.28 17.23 -0.50
C GLU A 129 -3.70 17.61 -0.95
N ALA A 130 -3.85 18.19 -2.13
CA ALA A 130 -5.16 18.51 -2.71
C ALA A 130 -5.99 17.25 -2.96
N ALA A 131 -5.37 16.16 -3.43
CA ALA A 131 -6.04 14.88 -3.61
C ALA A 131 -6.55 14.32 -2.28
N MET A 132 -5.78 14.42 -1.21
CA MET A 132 -6.19 13.95 0.12
C MET A 132 -7.45 14.64 0.66
N GLN A 133 -7.74 15.89 0.27
CA GLN A 133 -8.97 16.59 0.67
C GLN A 133 -10.24 15.96 0.07
N LEU A 134 -10.11 15.21 -1.01
CA LEU A 134 -11.21 14.54 -1.68
C LEU A 134 -11.51 13.14 -1.11
N PHE A 135 -10.60 12.57 -0.32
CA PHE A 135 -10.78 11.25 0.27
C PHE A 135 -11.96 11.19 1.25
N ARG A 136 -12.63 10.05 1.22
CA ARG A 136 -13.70 9.66 2.15
C ARG A 136 -13.39 8.26 2.66
N GLY A 137 -13.02 8.19 3.95
CA GLY A 137 -12.77 6.92 4.64
C GLY A 137 -14.07 6.14 4.89
N MET A 138 -14.10 4.89 4.43
CA MET A 138 -15.24 3.99 4.52
C MET A 138 -14.96 2.87 5.52
N GLU A 139 -16.04 2.33 6.09
CA GLU A 139 -15.97 1.13 6.91
C GLU A 139 -16.09 -0.12 6.04
N TYR A 140 -15.42 -1.21 6.45
CA TYR A 140 -15.62 -2.50 5.84
C TYR A 140 -17.06 -3.01 6.02
N ASN A 141 -17.50 -3.84 5.12
CA ASN A 141 -18.78 -4.55 5.15
C ASN A 141 -20.03 -3.65 5.15
N THR A 142 -19.88 -2.34 4.99
CA THR A 142 -20.98 -1.37 4.95
C THR A 142 -21.37 -1.05 3.52
N LYS A 143 -22.65 -1.24 3.18
CA LYS A 143 -23.19 -0.82 1.88
C LYS A 143 -23.41 0.69 1.86
N ILE A 144 -22.97 1.32 0.78
CA ILE A 144 -23.03 2.77 0.57
C ILE A 144 -23.66 3.01 -0.80
N GLU A 145 -24.73 3.78 -0.85
CA GLU A 145 -25.31 4.26 -2.11
C GLU A 145 -24.56 5.51 -2.57
N LEU A 146 -23.89 5.42 -3.71
CA LEU A 146 -23.16 6.53 -4.31
C LEU A 146 -24.06 7.41 -5.18
N ALA A 147 -25.01 6.77 -5.86
CA ALA A 147 -26.04 7.40 -6.68
C ALA A 147 -27.23 6.45 -6.78
N PRO A 148 -28.44 6.92 -7.19
CA PRO A 148 -29.58 6.05 -7.41
C PRO A 148 -29.25 4.88 -8.33
N GLY A 149 -29.34 3.65 -7.82
CA GLY A 149 -29.00 2.43 -8.54
C GLY A 149 -27.51 2.06 -8.55
N LEU A 150 -26.66 2.76 -7.81
CA LEU A 150 -25.24 2.43 -7.68
C LEU A 150 -24.86 2.29 -6.19
N VAL A 151 -24.65 1.06 -5.73
CA VAL A 151 -24.29 0.74 -4.35
C VAL A 151 -22.93 0.04 -4.33
N ILE A 152 -22.08 0.37 -3.35
CA ILE A 152 -20.77 -0.25 -3.16
C ILE A 152 -20.62 -0.84 -1.77
N ARG A 153 -19.63 -1.72 -1.62
CA ARG A 153 -19.14 -2.22 -0.34
C ARG A 153 -17.66 -2.63 -0.44
N PHE A 154 -16.89 -2.25 0.57
CA PHE A 154 -15.49 -2.66 0.72
C PHE A 154 -15.40 -3.92 1.59
N ILE A 155 -14.68 -4.94 1.13
CA ILE A 155 -14.49 -6.24 1.79
C ILE A 155 -13.00 -6.45 2.02
N ASP A 156 -12.59 -6.74 3.24
CA ASP A 156 -11.18 -6.97 3.59
C ASP A 156 -10.62 -8.16 2.79
N VAL A 157 -9.49 -7.93 2.14
CA VAL A 157 -8.85 -8.90 1.25
C VAL A 157 -7.43 -9.28 1.73
N GLY A 158 -7.00 -8.80 2.90
CA GLY A 158 -5.81 -9.27 3.61
C GLY A 158 -4.48 -9.10 2.89
N HIS A 159 -4.37 -8.13 1.98
CA HIS A 159 -3.13 -7.87 1.24
C HIS A 159 -2.25 -6.82 1.95
N LEU A 160 -2.86 -5.74 2.37
CA LEU A 160 -2.24 -4.62 3.06
C LEU A 160 -3.22 -4.08 4.12
N LEU A 161 -2.73 -3.37 5.12
CA LEU A 161 -3.62 -2.69 6.06
C LEU A 161 -4.59 -1.78 5.29
N GLY A 162 -5.88 -2.02 5.46
CA GLY A 162 -6.91 -1.27 4.76
C GLY A 162 -7.29 -1.81 3.38
N SER A 163 -6.56 -2.78 2.82
CA SER A 163 -6.84 -3.33 1.49
C SER A 163 -8.24 -3.93 1.39
N SER A 164 -8.84 -3.81 0.22
CA SER A 164 -10.19 -4.29 -0.01
C SER A 164 -10.44 -4.76 -1.43
N SER A 165 -11.27 -5.79 -1.54
CA SER A 165 -12.06 -5.99 -2.74
C SER A 165 -13.28 -5.07 -2.71
N ILE A 166 -13.75 -4.65 -3.88
CA ILE A 166 -14.90 -3.74 -4.01
C ILE A 166 -16.05 -4.50 -4.68
N GLU A 167 -17.15 -4.64 -3.96
CA GLU A 167 -18.41 -5.08 -4.53
C GLU A 167 -19.22 -3.86 -5.01
N ILE A 168 -19.77 -3.94 -6.21
CA ILE A 168 -20.56 -2.88 -6.83
C ILE A 168 -21.87 -3.48 -7.34
N TRP A 169 -23.01 -2.99 -6.88
CA TRP A 169 -24.33 -3.31 -7.40
C TRP A 169 -24.80 -2.19 -8.30
N VAL A 170 -25.04 -2.51 -9.56
CA VAL A 170 -25.57 -1.60 -10.56
C VAL A 170 -27.00 -2.00 -10.89
N THR A 171 -27.97 -1.13 -10.63
CA THR A 171 -29.39 -1.34 -10.95
C THR A 171 -29.78 -0.45 -12.12
N GLU A 172 -30.03 -1.06 -13.28
CA GLU A 172 -30.48 -0.36 -14.49
C GLU A 172 -31.68 -1.12 -15.09
N SER A 173 -32.69 -0.39 -15.56
CA SER A 173 -33.88 -0.95 -16.20
C SER A 173 -34.59 -2.03 -15.36
N GLY A 174 -34.53 -1.92 -14.03
CA GLY A 174 -35.18 -2.86 -13.10
C GLY A 174 -34.39 -4.15 -12.82
N ALA A 175 -33.19 -4.32 -13.40
CA ALA A 175 -32.30 -5.43 -13.11
C ALA A 175 -31.06 -4.95 -12.35
N THR A 176 -30.61 -5.75 -11.38
CA THR A 176 -29.37 -5.48 -10.62
C THR A 176 -28.29 -6.45 -11.03
N THR A 177 -27.12 -5.93 -11.36
CA THR A 177 -25.90 -6.68 -11.67
C THR A 177 -24.87 -6.43 -10.60
N LYS A 178 -24.25 -7.48 -10.07
CA LYS A 178 -23.18 -7.41 -9.06
C LYS A 178 -21.81 -7.61 -9.71
N LEU A 179 -20.98 -6.59 -9.61
CA LEU A 179 -19.56 -6.61 -10.03
C LEU A 179 -18.68 -6.77 -8.79
N VAL A 180 -17.54 -7.45 -8.94
CA VAL A 180 -16.50 -7.54 -7.92
C VAL A 180 -15.15 -7.21 -8.55
N PHE A 181 -14.46 -6.25 -7.96
CA PHE A 181 -13.05 -5.95 -8.25
C PHE A 181 -12.21 -6.44 -7.08
N SER A 182 -11.28 -7.36 -7.33
CA SER A 182 -10.51 -7.99 -6.25
C SER A 182 -9.55 -7.02 -5.54
N GLY A 183 -9.02 -6.01 -6.24
CA GLY A 183 -7.75 -5.43 -5.85
C GLY A 183 -6.67 -6.51 -5.81
N ASP A 184 -5.60 -6.29 -5.08
CA ASP A 184 -4.59 -7.30 -4.80
C ASP A 184 -5.04 -8.17 -3.64
N ILE A 185 -4.93 -9.50 -3.79
CA ILE A 185 -5.39 -10.47 -2.80
C ILE A 185 -4.22 -10.92 -1.93
N GLY A 186 -4.38 -10.84 -0.62
CA GLY A 186 -3.40 -11.27 0.36
C GLY A 186 -3.27 -12.79 0.47
N ASN A 187 -2.19 -13.20 1.14
CA ASN A 187 -1.99 -14.60 1.51
C ASN A 187 -2.71 -14.91 2.84
N GLN A 188 -3.06 -16.19 3.03
CA GLN A 188 -3.59 -16.64 4.32
C GLN A 188 -2.49 -16.70 5.39
N HIS A 189 -2.90 -16.50 6.65
CA HIS A 189 -2.05 -16.60 7.83
C HIS A 189 -0.84 -15.65 7.84
N GLN A 190 -0.96 -14.49 7.21
CA GLN A 190 0.00 -13.40 7.41
C GLN A 190 -0.18 -12.81 8.81
N PRO A 191 0.89 -12.42 9.52
CA PRO A 191 0.72 -11.76 10.81
C PRO A 191 0.14 -10.35 10.65
N ILE A 192 -0.50 -9.88 11.69
CA ILE A 192 -1.03 -8.53 11.84
C ILE A 192 -2.36 -8.31 11.11
N ILE A 193 -2.44 -8.61 9.82
CA ILE A 193 -3.64 -8.37 9.01
C ILE A 193 -4.50 -9.64 8.89
N LYS A 194 -5.78 -9.43 8.62
CA LYS A 194 -6.74 -10.55 8.48
C LYS A 194 -6.48 -11.38 7.24
N ASP A 195 -6.92 -12.62 7.27
CA ASP A 195 -6.99 -13.45 6.08
C ASP A 195 -8.00 -12.89 5.06
N PRO A 196 -7.79 -13.11 3.75
CA PRO A 196 -8.71 -12.69 2.71
C PRO A 196 -10.12 -13.22 2.92
N THR A 197 -11.11 -12.33 2.86
CA THR A 197 -12.51 -12.70 2.92
C THR A 197 -13.01 -13.17 1.56
N THR A 198 -13.62 -14.35 1.52
CA THR A 198 -14.20 -14.88 0.28
C THR A 198 -15.51 -14.16 -0.05
N ILE A 199 -15.58 -13.58 -1.25
CA ILE A 199 -16.81 -13.00 -1.81
C ILE A 199 -17.55 -14.08 -2.62
N ARG A 200 -18.89 -14.15 -2.46
CA ARG A 200 -19.77 -15.07 -3.18
C ARG A 200 -20.82 -14.29 -3.97
N ASP A 201 -21.47 -14.97 -4.90
CA ASP A 201 -22.63 -14.47 -5.63
C ASP A 201 -22.34 -13.17 -6.44
N ALA A 202 -21.29 -13.18 -7.27
CA ALA A 202 -21.01 -12.13 -8.23
C ALA A 202 -21.47 -12.53 -9.64
N ASP A 203 -22.01 -11.57 -10.40
CA ASP A 203 -22.31 -11.76 -11.82
C ASP A 203 -21.03 -11.64 -12.67
N TYR A 204 -20.15 -10.69 -12.30
CA TYR A 204 -18.85 -10.47 -12.93
C TYR A 204 -17.76 -10.27 -11.89
N VAL A 205 -16.61 -10.91 -12.11
CA VAL A 205 -15.42 -10.78 -11.26
C VAL A 205 -14.24 -10.29 -12.10
N PHE A 206 -13.60 -9.22 -11.64
CA PHE A 206 -12.36 -8.67 -12.16
C PHE A 206 -11.28 -8.94 -11.12
N MET A 207 -10.32 -9.80 -11.44
CA MET A 207 -9.39 -10.35 -10.45
C MET A 207 -7.96 -10.22 -10.94
N GLU A 208 -7.05 -9.89 -10.03
CA GLU A 208 -5.62 -9.93 -10.29
C GLU A 208 -5.17 -11.34 -10.73
N SER A 209 -4.06 -11.39 -11.46
CA SER A 209 -3.45 -12.66 -11.87
C SER A 209 -1.91 -12.61 -11.85
N THR A 210 -1.34 -11.84 -10.95
CA THR A 210 0.11 -11.61 -10.81
C THR A 210 0.89 -12.92 -10.69
N TYR A 211 0.37 -13.87 -9.92
CA TYR A 211 0.90 -15.22 -9.78
C TYR A 211 -0.04 -16.29 -10.35
N GLY A 212 -0.89 -15.93 -11.31
CA GLY A 212 -1.91 -16.84 -11.85
C GLY A 212 -1.37 -18.08 -12.58
N ASP A 213 -0.10 -18.07 -12.97
CA ASP A 213 0.59 -19.16 -13.66
C ASP A 213 1.41 -20.08 -12.75
N ARG A 214 1.50 -19.78 -11.44
CA ARG A 214 2.34 -20.55 -10.50
C ARG A 214 1.83 -20.48 -9.07
N SER A 215 2.24 -21.47 -8.28
CA SER A 215 1.99 -21.49 -6.84
C SER A 215 3.23 -21.04 -6.06
N HIS A 216 3.00 -20.30 -4.99
CA HIS A 216 4.02 -20.14 -3.94
C HIS A 216 4.23 -21.51 -3.29
N GLY A 217 5.47 -21.87 -2.99
CA GLY A 217 5.78 -23.09 -2.24
C GLY A 217 5.17 -23.09 -0.82
N PRO A 218 5.44 -24.13 -0.02
CA PRO A 218 5.04 -24.14 1.38
C PRO A 218 5.56 -22.89 2.10
N ARG A 219 4.77 -22.36 3.01
CA ARG A 219 5.17 -21.18 3.80
C ARG A 219 6.43 -21.50 4.61
N PRO A 220 7.51 -20.70 4.47
CA PRO A 220 8.73 -20.93 5.26
C PRO A 220 8.50 -20.65 6.74
N ASP A 221 9.34 -21.24 7.60
CA ASP A 221 9.49 -20.85 9.00
C ASP A 221 10.29 -19.53 9.06
N TYR A 222 9.60 -18.39 8.85
CA TYR A 222 10.23 -17.06 8.83
C TYR A 222 10.97 -16.73 10.12
N VAL A 223 10.41 -17.09 11.28
CA VAL A 223 11.01 -16.82 12.59
C VAL A 223 12.29 -17.64 12.77
N GLY A 224 12.23 -18.94 12.50
CA GLY A 224 13.38 -19.82 12.63
C GLY A 224 14.48 -19.51 11.60
N GLU A 225 14.13 -19.18 10.36
CA GLU A 225 15.13 -18.84 9.35
C GLU A 225 15.79 -17.48 9.63
N LEU A 226 15.01 -16.48 9.98
CA LEU A 226 15.53 -15.15 10.33
C LEU A 226 16.42 -15.25 11.57
N SER A 227 16.01 -15.97 12.61
CA SER A 227 16.84 -16.17 13.82
C SER A 227 18.20 -16.80 13.53
N ARG A 228 18.25 -17.80 12.65
CA ARG A 228 19.50 -18.44 12.20
C ARG A 228 20.42 -17.48 11.44
N ILE A 229 19.83 -16.63 10.58
CA ILE A 229 20.59 -15.59 9.85
C ILE A 229 21.16 -14.56 10.82
N LEU A 230 20.34 -14.07 11.76
CA LEU A 230 20.76 -13.12 12.79
C LEU A 230 21.89 -13.71 13.64
N GLN A 231 21.71 -14.90 14.20
CA GLN A 231 22.73 -15.57 15.02
C GLN A 231 24.06 -15.68 14.29
N ARG A 232 24.05 -16.31 13.11
CA ARG A 232 25.26 -16.49 12.29
C ARG A 232 25.95 -15.19 11.93
N THR A 233 25.21 -14.14 11.69
CA THR A 233 25.78 -12.85 11.29
C THR A 233 26.34 -12.09 12.48
N PHE A 234 25.63 -12.10 13.60
CA PHE A 234 26.08 -11.44 14.83
C PHE A 234 27.30 -12.13 15.45
N ASP A 235 27.37 -13.46 15.41
CA ASP A 235 28.55 -14.24 15.89
C ASP A 235 29.84 -13.85 15.15
N ARG A 236 29.73 -13.33 13.93
CA ARG A 236 30.85 -12.81 13.14
C ARG A 236 31.06 -11.30 13.30
N GLY A 237 30.29 -10.65 14.19
CA GLY A 237 30.34 -9.18 14.40
C GLY A 237 29.74 -8.36 13.27
N GLY A 238 28.91 -8.97 12.39
CA GLY A 238 28.29 -8.30 11.25
C GLY A 238 26.90 -7.74 11.54
N ASN A 239 26.42 -6.86 10.67
CA ASN A 239 25.05 -6.34 10.67
C ASN A 239 24.19 -7.10 9.66
N VAL A 240 22.86 -7.15 9.91
CA VAL A 240 21.88 -7.65 8.96
C VAL A 240 21.11 -6.47 8.40
N VAL A 241 21.21 -6.24 7.09
CA VAL A 241 20.47 -5.21 6.37
C VAL A 241 19.37 -5.90 5.58
N ILE A 242 18.13 -5.45 5.77
CA ILE A 242 16.95 -6.03 5.14
C ILE A 242 16.28 -4.93 4.29
N PRO A 243 16.42 -4.98 2.94
CA PRO A 243 15.64 -4.15 2.06
C PRO A 243 14.16 -4.51 2.21
N SER A 244 13.30 -3.53 2.43
CA SER A 244 11.90 -3.79 2.69
C SER A 244 11.01 -2.65 2.20
N PHE A 245 9.85 -3.00 1.66
CA PHE A 245 8.81 -1.99 1.43
C PHE A 245 8.39 -1.35 2.75
N ALA A 246 8.18 -0.04 2.71
CA ALA A 246 7.85 0.77 3.88
C ALA A 246 6.53 0.36 4.54
N VAL A 247 5.57 -0.12 3.74
CA VAL A 247 4.23 -0.54 4.18
C VAL A 247 4.07 -2.05 4.01
N GLY A 248 3.52 -2.72 5.01
CA GLY A 248 3.26 -4.15 5.05
C GLY A 248 4.50 -4.94 5.47
N ARG A 249 5.46 -5.15 4.58
CA ARG A 249 6.63 -6.01 4.83
C ARG A 249 7.50 -5.54 6.01
N THR A 250 7.70 -4.24 6.19
CA THR A 250 8.43 -3.72 7.34
C THR A 250 7.74 -4.10 8.65
N GLN A 251 6.42 -3.95 8.74
CA GLN A 251 5.67 -4.26 9.94
C GLN A 251 5.65 -5.78 10.24
N GLU A 252 5.56 -6.62 9.21
CA GLU A 252 5.73 -8.08 9.37
C GLU A 252 7.11 -8.46 9.93
N LEU A 253 8.17 -7.83 9.42
CA LEU A 253 9.54 -8.05 9.92
C LEU A 253 9.67 -7.64 11.40
N LEU A 254 9.07 -6.52 11.79
CA LEU A 254 9.05 -6.08 13.18
C LEU A 254 8.32 -7.10 14.07
N TYR A 255 7.20 -7.65 13.60
CA TYR A 255 6.47 -8.71 14.30
C TYR A 255 7.35 -9.96 14.49
N PHE A 256 8.00 -10.46 13.43
CA PHE A 256 8.88 -11.62 13.54
C PHE A 256 10.09 -11.37 14.44
N ILE A 257 10.72 -10.20 14.37
CA ILE A 257 11.85 -9.85 15.24
C ILE A 257 11.39 -9.75 16.70
N ARG A 258 10.20 -9.24 16.95
CA ARG A 258 9.62 -9.23 18.30
C ARG A 258 9.48 -10.65 18.84
N GLU A 259 8.95 -11.59 18.07
CA GLU A 259 8.84 -13.00 18.48
C GLU A 259 10.23 -13.63 18.72
N ILE A 260 11.21 -13.39 17.83
CA ILE A 260 12.60 -13.84 18.01
C ILE A 260 13.20 -13.36 19.34
N LYS A 261 12.98 -12.09 19.68
CA LYS A 261 13.47 -11.50 20.93
C LYS A 261 12.72 -12.04 22.15
N LYS A 262 11.40 -12.18 22.08
CA LYS A 262 10.55 -12.72 23.14
C LYS A 262 10.93 -14.15 23.51
N GLU A 263 11.14 -15.00 22.50
CA GLU A 263 11.53 -16.40 22.66
C GLU A 263 13.05 -16.60 22.90
N GLY A 264 13.85 -15.54 22.83
CA GLY A 264 15.31 -15.61 23.05
C GLY A 264 16.04 -16.46 22.03
N LEU A 265 15.59 -16.50 20.79
CA LEU A 265 16.12 -17.38 19.73
C LEU A 265 17.51 -16.97 19.24
N VAL A 266 17.97 -15.76 19.53
CA VAL A 266 19.33 -15.27 19.26
C VAL A 266 20.06 -15.15 20.60
N THR A 267 21.09 -15.95 20.79
CA THR A 267 21.82 -16.08 22.05
C THR A 267 23.17 -15.36 22.01
N GLY A 268 23.66 -14.90 23.17
CA GLY A 268 24.98 -14.23 23.29
C GLY A 268 25.00 -12.76 22.82
N HIS A 269 23.93 -12.24 22.23
CA HIS A 269 23.86 -10.89 21.71
C HIS A 269 22.86 -9.98 22.45
N GLY A 270 22.27 -10.48 23.53
CA GLY A 270 21.37 -9.73 24.42
C GLY A 270 20.23 -9.06 23.67
N ASN A 271 19.99 -7.79 24.03
CA ASN A 271 18.96 -6.98 23.37
C ASN A 271 19.55 -6.23 22.17
N PHE A 272 19.89 -6.94 21.10
CA PHE A 272 20.46 -6.35 19.89
C PHE A 272 19.58 -5.22 19.33
N PRO A 273 20.18 -4.11 18.81
CA PRO A 273 19.45 -2.99 18.21
C PRO A 273 18.80 -3.37 16.88
N VAL A 274 17.62 -2.80 16.62
CA VAL A 274 16.91 -2.89 15.34
C VAL A 274 16.54 -1.48 14.91
N TYR A 275 16.93 -1.09 13.70
CA TYR A 275 16.65 0.23 13.16
C TYR A 275 15.64 0.16 12.03
N ILE A 276 14.64 1.04 12.05
CA ILE A 276 13.87 1.40 10.86
C ILE A 276 14.56 2.63 10.26
N ASP A 277 15.27 2.44 9.15
CA ASP A 277 16.01 3.47 8.46
C ASP A 277 15.30 3.92 7.17
N SER A 278 14.05 4.32 7.34
CA SER A 278 13.16 4.81 6.29
C SER A 278 12.09 5.72 6.91
N PRO A 279 12.07 7.02 6.59
CA PRO A 279 11.05 7.95 7.07
C PRO A 279 9.62 7.49 6.75
N LEU A 280 9.40 6.99 5.52
CA LEU A 280 8.09 6.48 5.11
C LEU A 280 7.67 5.25 5.94
N ALA A 281 8.60 4.32 6.21
CA ALA A 281 8.31 3.15 7.02
C ALA A 281 7.99 3.52 8.49
N ILE A 282 8.62 4.56 9.02
CA ILE A 282 8.33 5.11 10.35
C ILE A 282 6.91 5.67 10.40
N GLU A 283 6.52 6.49 9.41
CA GLU A 283 5.16 7.04 9.32
C GLU A 283 4.11 5.92 9.14
N ALA A 284 4.38 4.95 8.27
CA ALA A 284 3.50 3.78 8.11
C ALA A 284 3.33 3.01 9.42
N THR A 285 4.41 2.76 10.15
CA THR A 285 4.37 2.06 11.44
C THR A 285 3.52 2.82 12.47
N ARG A 286 3.51 4.16 12.44
CA ARG A 286 2.59 4.97 13.29
C ARG A 286 1.13 4.75 12.90
N ILE A 287 0.81 4.72 11.60
CA ILE A 287 -0.55 4.44 11.13
C ILE A 287 -1.03 3.07 11.64
N PHE A 288 -0.18 2.03 11.58
CA PHE A 288 -0.52 0.72 12.13
C PHE A 288 -0.86 0.80 13.63
N LYS A 289 -0.13 1.59 14.42
CA LYS A 289 -0.40 1.76 15.87
C LYS A 289 -1.70 2.49 16.15
N ASP A 290 -2.05 3.46 15.32
CA ASP A 290 -3.21 4.33 15.50
C ASP A 290 -4.49 3.76 14.84
N THR A 291 -4.38 2.62 14.14
CA THR A 291 -5.50 1.96 13.45
C THR A 291 -6.38 1.20 14.43
N ASP A 292 -7.68 1.21 14.18
CA ASP A 292 -8.67 0.47 14.93
C ASP A 292 -8.27 -1.03 15.02
N PRO A 293 -8.21 -1.61 16.25
CA PRO A 293 -7.90 -3.03 16.41
C PRO A 293 -8.76 -3.99 15.57
N ASP A 294 -9.97 -3.60 15.21
CA ASP A 294 -10.85 -4.39 14.36
C ASP A 294 -10.36 -4.55 12.92
N CYS A 295 -9.32 -3.82 12.51
CA CYS A 295 -8.65 -4.02 11.22
C CYS A 295 -7.61 -5.14 11.23
N PHE A 296 -7.24 -5.67 12.42
CA PHE A 296 -6.19 -6.67 12.58
C PHE A 296 -6.73 -8.09 12.73
N ASP A 297 -5.84 -9.07 12.58
CA ASP A 297 -6.11 -10.47 12.85
C ASP A 297 -6.42 -10.75 14.34
N GLU A 298 -6.84 -11.96 14.65
CA GLU A 298 -7.26 -12.32 16.01
C GLU A 298 -6.09 -12.33 17.00
N ASP A 299 -4.91 -12.78 16.56
CA ASP A 299 -3.71 -12.86 17.39
C ASP A 299 -3.21 -11.45 17.76
N THR A 300 -3.17 -10.56 16.78
CA THR A 300 -2.80 -9.14 16.99
C THR A 300 -3.79 -8.44 17.91
N ARG A 301 -5.10 -8.64 17.72
CA ARG A 301 -6.12 -8.09 18.63
C ARG A 301 -5.95 -8.61 20.07
N ALA A 302 -5.65 -9.90 20.23
CA ALA A 302 -5.40 -10.49 21.54
C ALA A 302 -4.17 -9.89 22.24
N LEU A 303 -3.10 -9.58 21.50
CA LEU A 303 -1.93 -8.85 22.02
C LEU A 303 -2.30 -7.42 22.45
N LEU A 304 -2.98 -6.68 21.59
CA LEU A 304 -3.41 -5.30 21.87
C LEU A 304 -4.33 -5.23 23.08
N ALA A 305 -5.25 -6.18 23.27
CA ALA A 305 -6.11 -6.28 24.43
C ALA A 305 -5.35 -6.51 25.74
N GLN A 306 -4.13 -7.08 25.68
CA GLN A 306 -3.22 -7.24 26.80
C GLN A 306 -2.29 -6.03 27.00
N GLY A 307 -2.45 -4.97 26.21
CA GLY A 307 -1.56 -3.80 26.22
C GLY A 307 -0.20 -4.05 25.58
N ILE A 308 -0.08 -5.09 24.76
CA ILE A 308 1.16 -5.47 24.07
C ILE A 308 1.08 -4.97 22.63
N ASP A 309 1.99 -4.07 22.26
CA ASP A 309 2.14 -3.62 20.87
C ASP A 309 2.83 -4.73 20.05
N PRO A 310 2.19 -5.24 18.96
CA PRO A 310 2.71 -6.37 18.17
C PRO A 310 3.99 -6.08 17.39
N ILE A 311 4.29 -4.80 17.17
CA ILE A 311 5.43 -4.35 16.34
C ILE A 311 6.41 -3.47 17.14
N GLN A 312 6.24 -3.36 18.46
CA GLN A 312 7.15 -2.63 19.35
C GLN A 312 7.85 -3.59 20.31
N PHE A 313 9.14 -3.38 20.52
CA PHE A 313 9.94 -4.18 21.44
C PHE A 313 11.18 -3.42 21.91
N PRO A 314 11.83 -3.82 23.02
CA PRO A 314 13.05 -3.21 23.49
C PRO A 314 14.17 -3.28 22.45
N GLY A 315 14.88 -2.17 22.21
CA GLY A 315 15.95 -2.05 21.21
C GLY A 315 15.50 -1.67 19.81
N LEU A 316 14.19 -1.49 19.56
CA LEU A 316 13.71 -0.87 18.32
C LEU A 316 13.98 0.64 18.35
N GLN A 317 14.62 1.12 17.29
CA GLN A 317 15.01 2.51 17.09
C GLN A 317 14.59 2.97 15.69
N VAL A 318 14.46 4.26 15.51
CA VAL A 318 14.10 4.88 14.22
C VAL A 318 15.18 5.88 13.82
N SER A 319 15.43 6.00 12.52
CA SER A 319 16.31 6.99 11.93
C SER A 319 15.49 7.89 11.02
N VAL A 320 15.34 9.16 11.39
CA VAL A 320 14.50 10.13 10.69
C VAL A 320 15.33 10.99 9.75
N THR A 321 16.59 11.24 10.12
CA THR A 321 17.50 12.15 9.39
C THR A 321 18.65 11.39 8.73
N SER A 322 19.22 11.97 7.68
CA SER A 322 20.41 11.42 7.01
C SER A 322 21.62 11.33 7.94
N ASP A 323 21.72 12.19 8.94
CA ASP A 323 22.82 12.13 9.91
C ASP A 323 22.62 10.98 10.91
N GLU A 324 21.41 10.75 11.38
CA GLU A 324 21.09 9.57 12.21
C GLU A 324 21.36 8.27 11.43
N SER A 325 20.95 8.20 10.15
CA SER A 325 21.25 7.06 9.27
C SER A 325 22.75 6.80 9.14
N ARG A 326 23.56 7.86 8.98
CA ARG A 326 25.03 7.73 8.94
C ARG A 326 25.62 7.21 10.26
N MET A 327 25.06 7.63 11.39
CA MET A 327 25.51 7.20 12.72
C MET A 327 25.29 5.69 12.97
N ILE A 328 24.26 5.08 12.34
CA ILE A 328 24.06 3.63 12.40
C ILE A 328 25.31 2.87 11.93
N ASN A 329 25.98 3.37 10.88
CA ASN A 329 27.19 2.75 10.34
C ASN A 329 28.43 2.93 11.23
N ALA A 330 28.46 3.96 12.07
CA ALA A 330 29.59 4.23 12.97
C ALA A 330 29.60 3.32 14.20
N ASP A 331 28.45 2.79 14.62
CA ASP A 331 28.33 1.88 15.75
C ASP A 331 28.71 0.45 15.33
N ARG A 332 29.59 -0.19 16.11
CA ARG A 332 30.13 -1.53 15.85
C ARG A 332 29.32 -2.67 16.47
N VAL A 333 28.29 -2.34 17.25
CA VAL A 333 27.40 -3.37 17.83
C VAL A 333 26.61 -4.05 16.71
N PRO A 334 26.60 -5.38 16.61
CA PRO A 334 25.77 -6.11 15.65
C PRO A 334 24.29 -5.73 15.78
N LYS A 335 23.66 -5.43 14.65
CA LYS A 335 22.30 -4.88 14.61
C LYS A 335 21.54 -5.33 13.36
N VAL A 336 20.23 -5.14 13.40
CA VAL A 336 19.34 -5.22 12.22
C VAL A 336 19.05 -3.81 11.73
N ILE A 337 19.07 -3.62 10.41
CA ILE A 337 18.69 -2.38 9.73
C ILE A 337 17.65 -2.74 8.69
N ILE A 338 16.46 -2.18 8.81
CA ILE A 338 15.34 -2.32 7.87
C ILE A 338 15.23 -1.00 7.10
N SER A 339 15.43 -1.06 5.77
CA SER A 339 15.52 0.13 4.91
C SER A 339 14.86 -0.11 3.55
#